data_85b3f370de3da8ceb92ebae5a1b52b43
#
_entry.id   85b3f370de3da8ceb92ebae5a1b52b43
#
_cell.length_a   1.000
_cell.length_b   1.000
_cell.length_c   1.000
_cell.angle_alpha   90.00
_cell.angle_beta   90.00
_cell.angle_gamma   90.00
#
_symmetry.space_group_name_H-M   'P 1'
#
loop_
_entity.id
_entity.type
_entity.pdbx_description
1 polymer ?
#
loop_
_entity_poly.entity_id
_entity_poly.type
_entity_poly.pdbx_seq_one_letter_code
_entity_poly.pdbx_strand_id
1 'polypeptide(L)'
;MNMLLLVPEDFIGPDRVRISGRRHRQLHDVIRAEPGKRCRAGILNGPVGGAVVTAISPEETELTVECMLPPPPKQPIALVVALPRPKTFLKVLHAAVTMGVGRICFLECWKVDKSYWSSPVLTPEPLRETLRLALEQCCDPVMPEVIFRRRFKPFVEDELRSYAGTSRILLAHPGVDAPPPAGPVGETTLLIGPEG
;
A
#
# COMPACT_ATOMS: atom_id res chain seq x y z
N MET A 1 -6.60 -12.50 -3.76
CA MET A 1 -7.13 -11.14 -4.07
C MET A 1 -8.47 -10.99 -3.38
N ASN A 2 -8.56 -10.05 -2.46
CA ASN A 2 -9.81 -9.80 -1.69
C ASN A 2 -10.67 -8.73 -2.37
N MET A 3 -10.05 -7.89 -3.20
CA MET A 3 -10.69 -6.85 -3.98
C MET A 3 -10.01 -6.75 -5.35
N LEU A 4 -10.79 -6.54 -6.41
CA LEU A 4 -10.29 -6.21 -7.74
C LEU A 4 -9.97 -4.71 -7.78
N LEU A 5 -8.69 -4.35 -7.86
CA LEU A 5 -8.28 -2.96 -7.99
C LEU A 5 -8.34 -2.55 -9.48
N LEU A 6 -9.16 -1.58 -9.78
CA LEU A 6 -9.39 -1.05 -11.11
C LEU A 6 -8.59 0.23 -11.33
N VAL A 7 -8.04 0.38 -12.52
CA VAL A 7 -7.32 1.58 -12.95
C VAL A 7 -8.04 2.24 -14.12
N PRO A 8 -7.81 3.53 -14.40
CA PRO A 8 -8.51 4.23 -15.49
C PRO A 8 -8.45 3.51 -16.84
N GLU A 9 -7.33 2.85 -17.13
CA GLU A 9 -7.08 2.15 -18.39
C GLU A 9 -7.93 0.89 -18.55
N ASP A 10 -8.53 0.37 -17.49
CA ASP A 10 -9.42 -0.78 -17.55
C ASP A 10 -10.82 -0.42 -18.10
N PHE A 11 -11.20 0.86 -18.03
CA PHE A 11 -12.56 1.28 -18.39
C PHE A 11 -12.74 1.35 -19.91
N ILE A 12 -13.73 0.60 -20.40
CA ILE A 12 -14.19 0.58 -21.80
C ILE A 12 -15.56 1.25 -21.97
N GLY A 13 -16.12 1.78 -20.89
CA GLY A 13 -17.38 2.48 -20.80
C GLY A 13 -17.57 3.08 -19.41
N PRO A 14 -18.70 3.77 -19.15
CA PRO A 14 -18.91 4.44 -17.86
C PRO A 14 -18.88 3.48 -16.65
N ASP A 15 -19.44 2.30 -16.82
CA ASP A 15 -19.59 1.25 -15.80
C ASP A 15 -19.00 -0.10 -16.26
N ARG A 16 -18.33 -0.13 -17.41
CA ARG A 16 -17.76 -1.36 -17.97
C ARG A 16 -16.26 -1.32 -17.96
N VAL A 17 -15.68 -2.41 -17.49
CA VAL A 17 -14.22 -2.60 -17.45
C VAL A 17 -13.82 -3.89 -18.15
N ARG A 18 -12.62 -3.88 -18.70
CA ARG A 18 -11.97 -5.03 -19.30
C ARG A 18 -10.60 -5.19 -18.65
N ILE A 19 -10.36 -6.35 -18.09
CA ILE A 19 -9.10 -6.67 -17.40
C ILE A 19 -8.40 -7.84 -18.08
N SER A 20 -7.08 -7.79 -18.07
CA SER A 20 -6.19 -8.82 -18.59
C SER A 20 -5.06 -9.13 -17.61
N GLY A 21 -4.13 -9.98 -18.01
CA GLY A 21 -2.92 -10.30 -17.26
C GLY A 21 -3.19 -10.95 -15.91
N ARG A 22 -2.52 -10.50 -14.84
CA ARG A 22 -2.57 -11.12 -13.51
C ARG A 22 -3.99 -11.16 -12.93
N ARG A 23 -4.73 -10.05 -13.01
CA ARG A 23 -6.08 -9.93 -12.45
C ARG A 23 -7.07 -10.85 -13.17
N HIS A 24 -6.97 -10.91 -14.51
CA HIS A 24 -7.74 -11.85 -15.30
C HIS A 24 -7.41 -13.30 -14.93
N ARG A 25 -6.13 -13.70 -14.91
CA ARG A 25 -5.73 -15.05 -14.51
C ARG A 25 -6.24 -15.43 -13.12
N GLN A 26 -6.25 -14.50 -12.18
CA GLN A 26 -6.82 -14.75 -10.85
C GLN A 26 -8.32 -15.10 -10.91
N LEU A 27 -9.10 -14.41 -11.73
CA LEU A 27 -10.52 -14.71 -11.92
C LEU A 27 -10.73 -16.00 -12.72
N HIS A 28 -10.02 -16.17 -13.81
CA HIS A 28 -10.18 -17.29 -14.74
C HIS A 28 -9.61 -18.59 -14.17
N ASP A 29 -8.33 -18.63 -13.79
CA ASP A 29 -7.63 -19.87 -13.45
C ASP A 29 -7.84 -20.30 -11.98
N VAL A 30 -7.86 -19.33 -11.07
CA VAL A 30 -7.90 -19.59 -9.62
C VAL A 30 -9.33 -19.60 -9.09
N ILE A 31 -10.10 -18.57 -9.38
CA ILE A 31 -11.48 -18.44 -8.90
C ILE A 31 -12.44 -19.23 -9.79
N ARG A 32 -12.08 -19.47 -11.05
CA ARG A 32 -12.91 -20.09 -12.08
C ARG A 32 -14.25 -19.37 -12.19
N ALA A 33 -14.15 -18.04 -12.32
CA ALA A 33 -15.32 -17.19 -12.40
C ALA A 33 -16.11 -17.44 -13.68
N GLU A 34 -17.42 -17.37 -13.58
CA GLU A 34 -18.36 -17.45 -14.69
C GLU A 34 -19.14 -16.15 -14.83
N PRO A 35 -19.78 -15.87 -15.97
CA PRO A 35 -20.71 -14.75 -16.09
C PRO A 35 -21.74 -14.76 -14.96
N GLY A 36 -21.99 -13.60 -14.34
CA GLY A 36 -22.80 -13.44 -13.14
C GLY A 36 -22.03 -13.52 -11.83
N LYS A 37 -20.76 -13.95 -11.81
CA LYS A 37 -19.94 -13.94 -10.60
C LYS A 37 -19.73 -12.53 -10.09
N ARG A 38 -20.06 -12.31 -8.81
CA ARG A 38 -19.81 -11.06 -8.10
C ARG A 38 -18.47 -11.08 -7.40
N CYS A 39 -17.76 -9.96 -7.43
CA CYS A 39 -16.54 -9.73 -6.66
C CYS A 39 -16.52 -8.30 -6.11
N ARG A 40 -15.73 -8.08 -5.06
CA ARG A 40 -15.46 -6.73 -4.55
C ARG A 40 -14.54 -6.00 -5.52
N ALA A 41 -14.82 -4.73 -5.76
CA ALA A 41 -14.03 -3.87 -6.62
C ALA A 41 -13.73 -2.53 -5.95
N GLY A 42 -12.64 -1.90 -6.34
CA GLY A 42 -12.28 -0.53 -5.93
C GLY A 42 -11.55 0.17 -7.05
N ILE A 43 -11.89 1.43 -7.28
CA ILE A 43 -11.22 2.28 -8.28
C ILE A 43 -10.01 2.92 -7.62
N LEU A 44 -8.86 2.81 -8.23
CA LEU A 44 -7.61 3.36 -7.69
C LEU A 44 -7.78 4.84 -7.29
N ASN A 45 -7.48 5.15 -6.03
CA ASN A 45 -7.69 6.46 -5.39
C ASN A 45 -9.15 6.96 -5.41
N GLY A 46 -10.11 6.06 -5.55
CA GLY A 46 -11.52 6.37 -5.67
C GLY A 46 -12.42 5.48 -4.82
N PRO A 47 -13.71 5.40 -5.17
CA PRO A 47 -14.70 4.65 -4.42
C PRO A 47 -14.49 3.13 -4.49
N VAL A 48 -15.12 2.43 -3.54
CA VAL A 48 -15.23 0.98 -3.49
C VAL A 48 -16.65 0.50 -3.76
N GLY A 49 -16.79 -0.75 -4.13
CA GLY A 49 -18.10 -1.35 -4.40
C GLY A 49 -18.00 -2.78 -4.90
N GLY A 50 -18.81 -3.11 -5.89
CA GLY A 50 -18.89 -4.42 -6.51
C GLY A 50 -18.61 -4.40 -8.00
N ALA A 51 -18.27 -5.56 -8.53
CA ALA A 51 -18.22 -5.84 -9.95
C ALA A 51 -18.89 -7.19 -10.23
N VAL A 52 -19.49 -7.30 -11.41
CA VAL A 52 -20.12 -8.52 -11.90
C VAL A 52 -19.47 -8.92 -13.22
N VAL A 53 -18.97 -10.14 -13.29
CA VAL A 53 -18.43 -10.69 -14.55
C VAL A 53 -19.54 -10.79 -15.59
N THR A 54 -19.35 -10.18 -16.74
CA THR A 54 -20.30 -10.20 -17.86
C THR A 54 -19.85 -11.14 -18.97
N ALA A 55 -18.54 -11.20 -19.20
CA ALA A 55 -17.93 -12.15 -20.15
C ALA A 55 -16.52 -12.52 -19.70
N ILE A 56 -16.10 -13.74 -20.07
CA ILE A 56 -14.75 -14.22 -19.77
C ILE A 56 -14.26 -15.03 -20.99
N SER A 57 -13.06 -14.71 -21.45
CA SER A 57 -12.35 -15.40 -22.52
C SER A 57 -11.01 -15.94 -22.00
N PRO A 58 -10.20 -16.64 -22.81
CA PRO A 58 -8.87 -17.07 -22.37
C PRO A 58 -7.89 -15.93 -22.05
N GLU A 59 -8.08 -14.73 -22.60
CA GLU A 59 -7.14 -13.62 -22.48
C GLU A 59 -7.64 -12.49 -21.59
N GLU A 60 -8.96 -12.31 -21.45
CA GLU A 60 -9.54 -11.15 -20.79
C GLU A 60 -10.86 -11.46 -20.10
N THR A 61 -11.23 -10.60 -19.14
CA THR A 61 -12.52 -10.64 -18.46
C THR A 61 -13.18 -9.28 -18.55
N GLU A 62 -14.44 -9.24 -18.95
CA GLU A 62 -15.28 -8.05 -18.91
C GLU A 62 -16.18 -8.09 -17.67
N LEU A 63 -16.33 -6.92 -17.04
CA LEU A 63 -17.18 -6.77 -15.86
C LEU A 63 -17.99 -5.46 -15.96
N THR A 64 -19.16 -5.49 -15.35
CA THR A 64 -19.90 -4.26 -14.98
C THR A 64 -19.55 -3.91 -13.54
N VAL A 65 -19.32 -2.63 -13.28
CA VAL A 65 -18.80 -2.11 -12.01
C VAL A 65 -19.76 -1.11 -11.40
N GLU A 66 -20.01 -1.27 -10.10
CA GLU A 66 -20.76 -0.31 -9.28
C GLU A 66 -19.94 0.02 -8.04
N CYS A 67 -19.17 1.11 -8.10
CA CYS A 67 -18.34 1.62 -7.01
C CYS A 67 -18.82 3.00 -6.59
N MET A 68 -19.57 3.08 -5.51
CA MET A 68 -20.22 4.30 -5.01
C MET A 68 -19.92 4.60 -3.54
N LEU A 69 -19.32 3.66 -2.83
CA LEU A 69 -19.01 3.83 -1.41
C LEU A 69 -17.65 4.51 -1.22
N PRO A 70 -17.49 5.38 -0.22
CA PRO A 70 -16.19 5.95 0.07
C PRO A 70 -15.17 4.85 0.45
N PRO A 71 -13.89 5.05 0.14
CA PRO A 71 -12.85 4.13 0.58
C PRO A 71 -12.74 4.10 2.11
N PRO A 72 -12.19 3.02 2.70
CA PRO A 72 -11.96 2.98 4.13
C PRO A 72 -10.98 4.10 4.55
N PRO A 73 -11.15 4.68 5.75
CA PRO A 73 -10.23 5.68 6.25
C PRO A 73 -8.85 5.06 6.52
N LYS A 74 -7.79 5.81 6.23
CA LYS A 74 -6.44 5.41 6.63
C LYS A 74 -6.29 5.41 8.15
N GLN A 75 -5.37 4.58 8.64
CA GLN A 75 -4.99 4.65 10.05
C GLN A 75 -4.31 6.00 10.36
N PRO A 76 -4.51 6.57 11.55
CA PRO A 76 -3.91 7.84 11.94
C PRO A 76 -2.42 7.65 12.29
N ILE A 77 -1.71 6.89 11.47
CA ILE A 77 -0.29 6.55 11.65
C ILE A 77 0.48 6.90 10.39
N ALA A 78 1.53 7.72 10.57
CA ALA A 78 2.61 7.86 9.60
C ALA A 78 3.81 7.02 10.05
N LEU A 79 4.50 6.40 9.12
CA LEU A 79 5.62 5.50 9.40
C LEU A 79 6.92 6.06 8.82
N VAL A 80 7.95 6.13 9.65
CA VAL A 80 9.32 6.43 9.23
C VAL A 80 10.18 5.21 9.57
N VAL A 81 10.74 4.55 8.57
CA VAL A 81 11.50 3.31 8.74
C VAL A 81 12.88 3.45 8.13
N ALA A 82 13.92 3.07 8.86
CA ALA A 82 15.22 2.86 8.26
C ALA A 82 15.12 1.85 7.13
N LEU A 83 15.66 2.16 5.95
CA LEU A 83 15.53 1.29 4.76
C LEU A 83 16.09 -0.11 5.07
N PRO A 84 15.25 -1.14 5.12
CA PRO A 84 15.70 -2.49 5.41
C PRO A 84 16.27 -3.16 4.15
N ARG A 85 16.80 -4.38 4.31
CA ARG A 85 17.25 -5.21 3.18
C ARG A 85 16.16 -5.34 2.12
N PRO A 86 16.51 -5.44 0.81
CA PRO A 86 15.54 -5.43 -0.28
C PRO A 86 14.36 -6.41 -0.12
N LYS A 87 14.62 -7.65 0.30
CA LYS A 87 13.53 -8.62 0.55
C LYS A 87 12.65 -8.25 1.74
N THR A 88 13.23 -7.63 2.76
CA THR A 88 12.49 -7.16 3.94
C THR A 88 11.72 -5.89 3.61
N PHE A 89 12.28 -5.01 2.77
CA PHE A 89 11.60 -3.80 2.28
C PHE A 89 10.22 -4.12 1.68
N LEU A 90 10.15 -5.08 0.75
CA LEU A 90 8.87 -5.46 0.14
C LEU A 90 7.86 -5.97 1.17
N LYS A 91 8.33 -6.74 2.18
CA LYS A 91 7.47 -7.24 3.26
C LYS A 91 6.96 -6.10 4.16
N VAL A 92 7.85 -5.18 4.54
CA VAL A 92 7.50 -4.03 5.39
C VAL A 92 6.52 -3.13 4.66
N LEU A 93 6.79 -2.83 3.39
CA LEU A 93 5.89 -2.02 2.57
C LEU A 93 4.50 -2.66 2.46
N HIS A 94 4.46 -3.95 2.10
CA HIS A 94 3.20 -4.70 1.99
C HIS A 94 2.44 -4.70 3.32
N ALA A 95 3.12 -5.00 4.44
CA ALA A 95 2.49 -5.03 5.76
C ALA A 95 1.95 -3.67 6.18
N ALA A 96 2.74 -2.59 6.02
CA ALA A 96 2.31 -1.24 6.37
C ALA A 96 1.05 -0.82 5.60
N VAL A 97 1.03 -1.08 4.28
CA VAL A 97 -0.14 -0.77 3.44
C VAL A 97 -1.35 -1.62 3.84
N THR A 98 -1.14 -2.92 4.08
CA THR A 98 -2.23 -3.84 4.48
C THR A 98 -2.82 -3.45 5.84
N MET A 99 -2.02 -2.84 6.72
CA MET A 99 -2.50 -2.28 7.99
C MET A 99 -3.15 -0.89 7.85
N GLY A 100 -3.26 -0.35 6.64
CA GLY A 100 -3.92 0.92 6.38
C GLY A 100 -3.06 2.17 6.62
N VAL A 101 -1.72 2.03 6.70
CA VAL A 101 -0.83 3.18 6.83
C VAL A 101 -0.85 4.01 5.55
N GLY A 102 -1.19 5.30 5.68
CA GLY A 102 -1.33 6.20 4.54
C GLY A 102 -0.06 6.95 4.14
N ARG A 103 0.94 7.05 5.03
CA ARG A 103 2.19 7.80 4.80
C ARG A 103 3.38 7.00 5.30
N ILE A 104 4.34 6.73 4.41
CA ILE A 104 5.51 5.90 4.70
C ILE A 104 6.76 6.62 4.19
N CYS A 105 7.73 6.82 5.07
CA CYS A 105 9.05 7.35 4.73
C CYS A 105 10.12 6.28 4.96
N PHE A 106 10.87 5.94 3.93
CA PHE A 106 12.08 5.11 4.07
C PHE A 106 13.30 6.02 4.16
N LEU A 107 14.09 5.81 5.22
CA LEU A 107 15.19 6.71 5.61
C LEU A 107 16.53 5.98 5.56
N GLU A 108 17.56 6.64 5.04
CA GLU A 108 18.94 6.19 5.17
C GLU A 108 19.46 6.52 6.57
N CYS A 109 19.87 5.49 7.32
CA CYS A 109 20.49 5.62 8.61
C CYS A 109 21.94 5.12 8.54
N TRP A 110 22.76 5.48 9.54
CA TRP A 110 24.17 5.13 9.59
C TRP A 110 24.47 3.65 9.36
N LYS A 111 23.66 2.75 9.95
CA LYS A 111 23.82 1.29 9.86
C LYS A 111 23.13 0.66 8.62
N VAL A 112 22.50 1.45 7.76
CA VAL A 112 21.88 0.96 6.53
C VAL A 112 22.94 0.77 5.47
N ASP A 113 23.02 -0.42 4.88
CA ASP A 113 23.94 -0.70 3.76
C ASP A 113 23.56 0.16 2.55
N LYS A 114 24.52 0.93 2.06
CA LYS A 114 24.33 1.85 0.92
C LYS A 114 23.88 1.14 -0.35
N SER A 115 24.23 -0.15 -0.51
CA SER A 115 23.82 -0.94 -1.68
C SER A 115 22.30 -1.16 -1.75
N TYR A 116 21.57 -1.06 -0.63
CA TYR A 116 20.11 -1.22 -0.64
C TYR A 116 19.42 -0.12 -1.47
N TRP A 117 20.02 1.07 -1.52
CA TRP A 117 19.50 2.21 -2.28
C TRP A 117 19.62 2.05 -3.80
N SER A 118 20.50 1.17 -4.27
CA SER A 118 20.61 0.81 -5.69
C SER A 118 19.82 -0.44 -6.08
N SER A 119 19.05 -0.98 -5.15
CA SER A 119 18.28 -2.20 -5.40
C SER A 119 17.17 -1.99 -6.43
N PRO A 120 16.99 -2.88 -7.40
CA PRO A 120 15.90 -2.84 -8.37
C PRO A 120 14.50 -2.79 -7.74
N VAL A 121 14.32 -3.30 -6.50
CA VAL A 121 13.01 -3.27 -5.82
C VAL A 121 12.53 -1.86 -5.48
N LEU A 122 13.43 -0.87 -5.48
CA LEU A 122 13.08 0.55 -5.25
C LEU A 122 12.69 1.27 -6.54
N THR A 123 12.81 0.63 -7.70
CA THR A 123 12.38 1.23 -8.96
C THR A 123 10.85 1.33 -9.02
N PRO A 124 10.30 2.25 -9.83
CA PRO A 124 8.87 2.55 -9.82
C PRO A 124 7.96 1.35 -10.05
N GLU A 125 8.33 0.42 -10.95
CA GLU A 125 7.44 -0.67 -11.32
C GLU A 125 7.28 -1.74 -10.23
N PRO A 126 8.35 -2.32 -9.64
CA PRO A 126 8.23 -3.24 -8.51
C PRO A 126 7.55 -2.60 -7.29
N LEU A 127 7.81 -1.30 -7.06
CA LEU A 127 7.17 -0.55 -5.98
C LEU A 127 5.65 -0.47 -6.19
N ARG A 128 5.21 -0.04 -7.39
CA ARG A 128 3.78 0.04 -7.74
C ARG A 128 3.09 -1.31 -7.64
N GLU A 129 3.71 -2.37 -8.14
CA GLU A 129 3.11 -3.71 -8.09
C GLU A 129 2.96 -4.18 -6.64
N THR A 130 3.97 -3.99 -5.78
CA THR A 130 3.87 -4.31 -4.35
C THR A 130 2.73 -3.55 -3.68
N LEU A 131 2.61 -2.24 -3.97
CA LEU A 131 1.53 -1.41 -3.44
C LEU A 131 0.16 -1.90 -3.92
N ARG A 132 -0.01 -2.17 -5.22
CA ARG A 132 -1.27 -2.68 -5.77
C ARG A 132 -1.68 -4.00 -5.12
N LEU A 133 -0.75 -4.94 -4.95
CA LEU A 133 -1.02 -6.22 -4.29
C LEU A 133 -1.48 -6.04 -2.84
N ALA A 134 -0.84 -5.12 -2.11
CA ALA A 134 -1.23 -4.82 -0.73
C ALA A 134 -2.62 -4.17 -0.65
N LEU A 135 -2.94 -3.22 -1.55
CA LEU A 135 -4.25 -2.59 -1.65
C LEU A 135 -5.36 -3.60 -1.96
N GLU A 136 -5.11 -4.51 -2.91
CA GLU A 136 -6.04 -5.60 -3.22
C GLU A 136 -6.28 -6.53 -2.03
N GLN A 137 -5.26 -6.73 -1.19
CA GLN A 137 -5.33 -7.60 -0.01
C GLN A 137 -6.15 -6.94 1.11
N CYS A 138 -5.95 -5.66 1.39
CA CYS A 138 -6.65 -4.95 2.46
C CYS A 138 -7.99 -4.31 2.03
N CYS A 139 -8.36 -4.44 0.76
CA CYS A 139 -9.60 -3.84 0.22
C CYS A 139 -9.65 -2.31 0.34
N ASP A 140 -8.53 -1.65 0.25
CA ASP A 140 -8.40 -0.20 0.29
C ASP A 140 -7.79 0.28 -1.04
N PRO A 141 -8.52 0.99 -1.92
CA PRO A 141 -8.01 1.40 -3.22
C PRO A 141 -7.12 2.64 -3.18
N VAL A 142 -6.96 3.29 -2.01
CA VAL A 142 -6.22 4.55 -1.89
C VAL A 142 -4.73 4.30 -1.74
N MET A 143 -3.93 4.78 -2.71
CA MET A 143 -2.47 4.69 -2.68
C MET A 143 -1.92 5.43 -1.46
N PRO A 144 -1.02 4.82 -0.68
CA PRO A 144 -0.27 5.55 0.33
C PRO A 144 0.78 6.47 -0.31
N GLU A 145 1.13 7.52 0.39
CA GLU A 145 2.31 8.31 0.08
C GLU A 145 3.57 7.54 0.51
N VAL A 146 4.48 7.26 -0.41
CA VAL A 146 5.77 6.61 -0.11
C VAL A 146 6.90 7.52 -0.55
N ILE A 147 7.70 7.96 0.42
CA ILE A 147 8.84 8.83 0.18
C ILE A 147 10.15 8.19 0.64
N PHE A 148 11.25 8.62 0.04
CA PHE A 148 12.59 8.16 0.33
C PHE A 148 13.48 9.33 0.71
N ARG A 149 14.26 9.19 1.81
CA ARG A 149 15.19 10.22 2.29
C ARG A 149 16.57 9.62 2.52
N ARG A 150 17.56 10.14 1.80
CA ARG A 150 18.94 9.63 1.82
C ARG A 150 19.83 10.21 2.92
N ARG A 151 19.38 11.21 3.66
CA ARG A 151 20.20 11.86 4.69
C ARG A 151 19.45 11.93 6.00
N PHE A 152 19.90 11.15 6.99
CA PHE A 152 19.26 11.06 8.29
C PHE A 152 19.19 12.42 9.01
N LYS A 153 20.35 13.07 9.19
CA LYS A 153 20.43 14.31 9.97
C LYS A 153 19.57 15.43 9.39
N PRO A 154 19.66 15.80 8.10
CA PRO A 154 18.77 16.79 7.51
C PRO A 154 17.29 16.43 7.63
N PHE A 155 16.93 15.17 7.42
CA PHE A 155 15.54 14.76 7.59
C PHE A 155 15.03 14.99 9.01
N VAL A 156 15.79 14.58 10.03
CA VAL A 156 15.37 14.71 11.43
C VAL A 156 15.36 16.17 11.89
N GLU A 157 16.34 16.97 11.51
CA GLU A 157 16.46 18.36 11.93
C GLU A 157 15.51 19.30 11.16
N ASP A 158 15.33 19.08 9.86
CA ASP A 158 14.64 20.05 9.00
C ASP A 158 13.25 19.58 8.53
N GLU A 159 13.05 18.27 8.30
CA GLU A 159 11.84 17.76 7.65
C GLU A 159 10.90 16.99 8.60
N LEU A 160 11.42 16.30 9.63
CA LEU A 160 10.62 15.39 10.46
C LEU A 160 9.43 16.09 11.12
N ARG A 161 9.63 17.31 11.64
CA ARG A 161 8.55 18.05 12.28
C ARG A 161 7.44 18.42 11.28
N SER A 162 7.79 18.82 10.08
CA SER A 162 6.85 19.10 8.99
C SER A 162 6.15 17.83 8.51
N TYR A 163 6.90 16.73 8.39
CA TYR A 163 6.36 15.43 8.04
C TYR A 163 5.36 14.91 9.08
N ALA A 164 5.68 15.04 10.36
CA ALA A 164 4.82 14.63 11.47
C ALA A 164 3.61 15.55 11.67
N GLY A 165 3.73 16.84 11.34
CA GLY A 165 2.68 17.83 11.59
C GLY A 165 2.36 17.95 13.08
N THR A 166 1.09 17.77 13.45
CA THR A 166 0.59 17.77 14.83
C THR A 166 0.66 16.41 15.52
N SER A 167 1.07 15.35 14.78
CA SER A 167 1.08 14.00 15.32
C SER A 167 2.13 13.82 16.42
N ARG A 168 1.81 12.92 17.36
CA ARG A 168 2.77 12.45 18.37
C ARG A 168 3.89 11.66 17.69
N ILE A 169 5.15 11.99 17.98
CA ILE A 169 6.30 11.26 17.47
C ILE A 169 6.71 10.20 18.48
N LEU A 170 6.76 8.95 18.06
CA LEU A 170 7.21 7.81 18.84
C LEU A 170 8.39 7.15 18.15
N LEU A 171 9.43 6.85 18.93
CA LEU A 171 10.58 6.06 18.49
C LEU A 171 10.48 4.66 19.08
N ALA A 172 10.39 3.65 18.23
CA ALA A 172 10.49 2.25 18.65
C ALA A 172 11.97 1.92 18.94
N HIS A 173 12.28 1.61 20.18
CA HIS A 173 13.63 1.27 20.64
C HIS A 173 13.60 0.03 21.54
N PRO A 174 14.42 -1.01 21.27
CA PRO A 174 14.38 -2.28 22.01
C PRO A 174 14.89 -2.18 23.45
N GLY A 175 15.63 -1.14 23.82
CA GLY A 175 16.22 -0.95 25.14
C GLY A 175 15.41 -0.08 26.10
N VAL A 176 14.10 0.04 25.90
CA VAL A 176 13.24 0.84 26.77
C VAL A 176 12.34 -0.07 27.59
N ASP A 177 12.48 -0.04 28.94
CA ASP A 177 11.64 -0.81 29.86
C ASP A 177 10.23 -0.20 30.07
N ALA A 178 9.78 0.66 29.16
CA ALA A 178 8.45 1.25 29.21
C ALA A 178 7.48 0.43 28.35
N PRO A 179 6.27 0.15 28.84
CA PRO A 179 5.25 -0.50 28.01
C PRO A 179 4.90 0.40 26.82
N PRO A 180 4.47 -0.19 25.68
CA PRO A 180 3.95 0.61 24.58
C PRO A 180 2.78 1.48 25.05
N PRO A 181 2.59 2.66 24.44
CA PRO A 181 1.48 3.53 24.82
C PRO A 181 0.15 2.79 24.74
N ALA A 182 -0.62 2.81 25.83
CA ALA A 182 -1.97 2.24 25.88
C ALA A 182 -3.01 3.34 25.61
N GLY A 183 -4.17 2.95 25.08
CA GLY A 183 -5.32 3.85 24.85
C GLY A 183 -5.56 4.16 23.37
N PRO A 184 -6.53 5.03 23.06
CA PRO A 184 -6.86 5.43 21.71
C PRO A 184 -5.63 6.01 21.00
N VAL A 185 -5.32 5.49 19.85
CA VAL A 185 -4.22 5.99 19.01
C VAL A 185 -4.72 7.24 18.29
N GLY A 186 -4.27 8.42 18.78
CA GLY A 186 -4.37 9.65 18.02
C GLY A 186 -3.38 9.68 16.85
N GLU A 187 -3.31 10.78 16.12
CA GLU A 187 -2.32 10.95 15.06
C GLU A 187 -0.90 10.70 15.60
N THR A 188 -0.23 9.73 15.01
CA THR A 188 1.08 9.26 15.48
C THR A 188 2.04 9.09 14.30
N THR A 189 3.25 9.61 14.45
CA THR A 189 4.38 9.31 13.59
C THR A 189 5.30 8.33 14.30
N LEU A 190 5.35 7.10 13.80
CA LEU A 190 6.16 6.03 14.36
C LEU A 190 7.50 5.93 13.62
N LEU A 191 8.60 6.06 14.36
CA LEU A 191 9.95 5.89 13.86
C LEU A 191 10.49 4.51 14.25
N ILE A 192 11.01 3.78 13.26
CA ILE A 192 11.65 2.47 13.46
C ILE A 192 13.05 2.54 12.87
N GLY A 193 14.06 2.42 13.72
CA GLY A 193 15.47 2.44 13.35
C GLY A 193 15.94 1.11 12.74
N PRO A 194 17.19 1.08 12.23
CA PRO A 194 17.87 -0.17 11.93
C PRO A 194 18.20 -0.89 13.24
N GLU A 195 18.36 -2.20 13.17
CA GLU A 195 18.75 -3.01 14.32
C GLU A 195 20.05 -2.51 14.98
N GLY A 196 20.05 -2.43 16.29
CA GLY A 196 21.21 -2.17 17.14
C GLY A 196 21.51 -0.75 17.44
#